data_f61a5ddd9e311667b2d35ce2c02a0718
#
_entry.id   f61a5ddd9e311667b2d35ce2c02a0718
#
_cell.length_a   1.000
_cell.length_b   1.000
_cell.length_c   1.000
_cell.angle_alpha   90.00
_cell.angle_beta   90.00
_cell.angle_gamma   90.00
#
_symmetry.space_group_name_H-M   'P 1'
#
loop_
_entity.id
_entity.type
_entity.pdbx_description
1 polymer ?
#
loop_
_entity_poly.entity_id
_entity_poly.type
_entity_poly.pdbx_seq_one_letter_code
_entity_poly.pdbx_strand_id
1 'polypeptide(L)'
;MSFLNQLKSQAQTMQAQQTADQQRQLQQVEAVERATHQAWRYLDELAAQLCVLQPDGPRLSADGKTPWPAMRASDFRVDARRKTVQGRELFDYVVMAWTLMPKMGVVVQGSVNGVLLAEMEQIESRLAAGQ
;
A
#
# COMPACT_ATOMS: atom_id res chain seq x y z
N MET A 1 41.83 -21.54 33.53
CA MET A 1 41.34 -21.59 32.13
C MET A 1 42.32 -20.87 31.24
N SER A 2 42.62 -21.46 30.09
CA SER A 2 43.45 -20.79 29.13
C SER A 2 42.70 -19.67 28.42
N PHE A 3 43.41 -18.66 27.97
CA PHE A 3 42.85 -17.58 27.16
C PHE A 3 42.16 -18.12 25.90
N LEU A 4 42.69 -19.13 25.30
CA LEU A 4 42.08 -19.78 24.12
C LEU A 4 40.70 -20.37 24.45
N ASN A 5 40.54 -21.00 25.61
CA ASN A 5 39.26 -21.55 26.03
C ASN A 5 38.21 -20.48 26.27
N GLN A 6 38.63 -19.35 26.81
CA GLN A 6 37.75 -18.20 26.97
C GLN A 6 37.28 -17.65 25.62
N LEU A 7 38.18 -17.54 24.64
CA LEU A 7 37.84 -17.09 23.29
C LEU A 7 36.88 -18.07 22.60
N LYS A 8 37.12 -19.37 22.73
CA LYS A 8 36.22 -20.39 22.18
C LYS A 8 34.81 -20.29 22.76
N SER A 9 34.74 -20.10 24.08
CA SER A 9 33.45 -19.93 24.77
C SER A 9 32.70 -18.71 24.30
N GLN A 10 33.38 -17.56 24.18
CA GLN A 10 32.79 -16.34 23.65
C GLN A 10 32.33 -16.50 22.20
N ALA A 11 33.15 -17.12 21.37
CA ALA A 11 32.80 -17.36 19.96
C ALA A 11 31.55 -18.24 19.82
N GLN A 12 31.47 -19.31 20.63
CA GLN A 12 30.30 -20.18 20.65
C GLN A 12 29.04 -19.44 21.09
N THR A 13 29.13 -18.58 22.11
CA THR A 13 28.01 -17.78 22.59
C THR A 13 27.55 -16.80 21.50
N MET A 14 28.47 -16.12 20.84
CA MET A 14 28.14 -15.19 19.76
C MET A 14 27.49 -15.89 18.58
N GLN A 15 28.00 -17.07 18.19
CA GLN A 15 27.41 -17.85 17.11
C GLN A 15 26.00 -18.31 17.45
N ALA A 16 25.77 -18.75 18.70
CA ALA A 16 24.46 -19.18 19.15
C ALA A 16 23.46 -18.00 19.13
N GLN A 17 23.88 -16.81 19.56
CA GLN A 17 23.06 -15.60 19.50
C GLN A 17 22.73 -15.21 18.06
N GLN A 18 23.73 -15.22 17.17
CA GLN A 18 23.50 -14.91 15.75
C GLN A 18 22.52 -15.87 15.10
N THR A 19 22.65 -17.16 15.39
CA THR A 19 21.72 -18.18 14.88
C THR A 19 20.31 -17.96 15.41
N ALA A 20 20.17 -17.66 16.71
CA ALA A 20 18.87 -17.39 17.33
C ALA A 20 18.22 -16.13 16.73
N ASP A 21 19.02 -15.08 16.50
CA ASP A 21 18.52 -13.83 15.88
C ASP A 21 18.08 -14.06 14.44
N GLN A 22 18.85 -14.83 13.66
CA GLN A 22 18.48 -15.19 12.29
C GLN A 22 17.19 -15.98 12.24
N GLN A 23 17.02 -16.97 13.12
CA GLN A 23 15.79 -17.75 13.21
C GLN A 23 14.60 -16.89 13.59
N ARG A 24 14.79 -15.95 14.52
CA ARG A 24 13.74 -15.01 14.92
C ARG A 24 13.31 -14.12 13.75
N GLN A 25 14.28 -13.60 12.99
CA GLN A 25 14.00 -12.81 11.79
C GLN A 25 13.23 -13.61 10.75
N LEU A 26 13.62 -14.87 10.50
CA LEU A 26 12.91 -15.72 9.56
C LEU A 26 11.46 -15.97 9.99
N GLN A 27 11.25 -16.23 11.29
CA GLN A 27 9.90 -16.41 11.83
C GLN A 27 9.05 -15.14 11.68
N GLN A 28 9.64 -13.98 11.90
CA GLN A 28 8.95 -12.69 11.70
C GLN A 28 8.57 -12.48 10.25
N VAL A 29 9.49 -12.74 9.33
CA VAL A 29 9.23 -12.64 7.89
C VAL A 29 8.10 -13.58 7.48
N GLU A 30 8.12 -14.84 7.94
CA GLU A 30 7.06 -15.78 7.63
C GLU A 30 5.71 -15.37 8.20
N ALA A 31 5.68 -14.80 9.41
CA ALA A 31 4.45 -14.29 10.01
C ALA A 31 3.88 -13.12 9.21
N VAL A 32 4.72 -12.18 8.78
CA VAL A 32 4.32 -11.05 7.95
C VAL A 32 3.82 -11.52 6.58
N GLU A 33 4.50 -12.49 5.97
CA GLU A 33 4.09 -13.06 4.68
C GLU A 33 2.70 -13.71 4.78
N ARG A 34 2.44 -14.48 5.83
CA ARG A 34 1.12 -15.08 6.05
C ARG A 34 0.04 -14.04 6.26
N ALA A 35 0.33 -13.02 7.08
CA ALA A 35 -0.61 -11.92 7.32
C ALA A 35 -0.90 -11.15 6.03
N THR A 36 0.12 -10.86 5.23
CA THR A 36 -0.02 -10.16 3.95
C THR A 36 -0.83 -10.99 2.96
N HIS A 37 -0.61 -12.30 2.90
CA HIS A 37 -1.37 -13.19 2.05
C HIS A 37 -2.86 -13.22 2.45
N GLN A 38 -3.15 -13.26 3.75
CA GLN A 38 -4.52 -13.20 4.26
C GLN A 38 -5.17 -11.86 3.94
N ALA A 39 -4.43 -10.76 4.09
CA ALA A 39 -4.91 -9.43 3.74
C ALA A 39 -5.22 -9.33 2.25
N TRP A 40 -4.35 -9.86 1.40
CA TRP A 40 -4.56 -9.89 -0.04
C TRP A 40 -5.86 -10.64 -0.40
N ARG A 41 -6.06 -11.82 0.17
CA ARG A 41 -7.27 -12.61 -0.07
C ARG A 41 -8.53 -11.87 0.39
N TYR A 42 -8.47 -11.24 1.55
CA TYR A 42 -9.57 -10.43 2.06
C TYR A 42 -9.90 -9.26 1.13
N LEU A 43 -8.88 -8.52 0.69
CA LEU A 43 -9.05 -7.39 -0.22
C LEU A 43 -9.59 -7.84 -1.58
N ASP A 44 -9.18 -8.99 -2.06
CA ASP A 44 -9.65 -9.54 -3.33
C ASP A 44 -11.15 -9.87 -3.25
N GLU A 45 -11.59 -10.51 -2.18
CA GLU A 45 -13.02 -10.77 -1.94
C GLU A 45 -13.81 -9.47 -1.76
N LEU A 46 -13.26 -8.53 -0.99
CA LEU A 46 -13.88 -7.23 -0.78
C LEU A 46 -14.04 -6.48 -2.11
N ALA A 47 -13.01 -6.46 -2.94
CA ALA A 47 -13.05 -5.83 -4.25
C ALA A 47 -14.15 -6.44 -5.14
N ALA A 48 -14.29 -7.76 -5.13
CA ALA A 48 -15.33 -8.44 -5.89
C ALA A 48 -16.74 -8.00 -5.45
N GLN A 49 -16.99 -7.88 -4.16
CA GLN A 49 -18.27 -7.41 -3.63
C GLN A 49 -18.51 -5.93 -3.95
N LEU A 50 -17.50 -5.10 -3.81
CA LEU A 50 -17.60 -3.67 -4.11
C LEU A 50 -17.83 -3.40 -5.59
N CYS A 51 -17.29 -4.23 -6.49
CA CYS A 51 -17.59 -4.15 -7.92
C CYS A 51 -19.08 -4.33 -8.21
N VAL A 52 -19.77 -5.16 -7.45
CA VAL A 52 -21.22 -5.37 -7.58
C VAL A 52 -21.99 -4.21 -6.96
N LEU A 53 -21.60 -3.76 -5.78
CA LEU A 53 -22.31 -2.73 -5.03
C LEU A 53 -22.15 -1.33 -5.61
N GLN A 54 -20.99 -1.02 -6.16
CA GLN A 54 -20.65 0.29 -6.69
C GLN A 54 -21.03 1.43 -5.75
N PRO A 55 -20.40 1.51 -4.57
CA PRO A 55 -20.80 2.47 -3.54
C PRO A 55 -20.54 3.91 -3.98
N ASP A 56 -21.19 4.84 -3.31
CA ASP A 56 -20.99 6.27 -3.53
C ASP A 56 -19.54 6.64 -3.21
N GLY A 57 -18.94 7.43 -4.08
CA GLY A 57 -17.61 7.97 -3.86
C GLY A 57 -17.63 9.18 -2.93
N PRO A 58 -16.47 9.57 -2.42
CA PRO A 58 -16.36 10.79 -1.64
C PRO A 58 -16.61 12.02 -2.51
N ARG A 59 -17.02 13.10 -1.89
CA ARG A 59 -17.11 14.40 -2.57
C ARG A 59 -15.72 15.00 -2.66
N LEU A 60 -15.31 15.29 -3.88
CA LEU A 60 -13.99 15.82 -4.18
C LEU A 60 -14.10 17.24 -4.74
N SER A 61 -13.01 17.98 -4.65
CA SER A 61 -12.84 19.28 -5.28
C SER A 61 -11.37 19.49 -5.59
N ALA A 62 -11.06 19.83 -6.84
CA ALA A 62 -9.67 20.08 -7.25
C ALA A 62 -9.14 21.42 -6.71
N ASP A 63 -10.00 22.44 -6.70
CA ASP A 63 -9.62 23.80 -6.27
C ASP A 63 -10.01 24.12 -4.82
N GLY A 64 -10.74 23.23 -4.16
CA GLY A 64 -11.26 23.44 -2.81
C GLY A 64 -12.51 24.32 -2.73
N LYS A 65 -13.00 24.81 -3.87
CA LYS A 65 -14.14 25.74 -3.95
C LYS A 65 -15.33 25.16 -4.68
N THR A 66 -15.09 24.51 -5.82
CA THR A 66 -16.13 23.94 -6.65
C THR A 66 -16.22 22.44 -6.43
N PRO A 67 -17.30 21.92 -5.87
CA PRO A 67 -17.43 20.49 -5.66
C PRO A 67 -17.62 19.76 -7.00
N TRP A 68 -17.04 18.59 -7.10
CA TRP A 68 -17.33 17.68 -8.20
C TRP A 68 -18.75 17.12 -8.06
N PRO A 69 -19.36 16.67 -9.15
CA PRO A 69 -20.67 16.03 -9.07
C PRO A 69 -20.60 14.74 -8.24
N ALA A 70 -21.77 14.22 -7.91
CA ALA A 70 -21.86 12.95 -7.22
C ALA A 70 -21.20 11.85 -8.04
N MET A 71 -20.33 11.07 -7.40
CA MET A 71 -19.52 10.03 -8.01
C MET A 71 -19.89 8.66 -7.42
N ARG A 72 -19.65 7.62 -8.17
CA ARG A 72 -19.68 6.25 -7.65
C ARG A 72 -18.32 5.61 -7.85
N ALA A 73 -17.98 4.73 -6.92
CA ALA A 73 -16.76 3.95 -7.01
C ALA A 73 -17.05 2.65 -7.78
N SER A 74 -16.21 2.34 -8.73
CA SER A 74 -16.35 1.17 -9.58
C SER A 74 -14.97 0.62 -9.94
N ASP A 75 -14.94 -0.51 -10.62
CA ASP A 75 -13.70 -1.13 -11.09
C ASP A 75 -12.70 -1.33 -9.95
N PHE A 76 -13.18 -1.89 -8.85
CA PHE A 76 -12.32 -2.25 -7.73
C PHE A 76 -11.41 -3.39 -8.13
N ARG A 77 -10.11 -3.22 -7.92
CA ARG A 77 -9.11 -4.21 -8.26
C ARG A 77 -8.03 -4.28 -7.21
N VAL A 78 -7.45 -5.44 -7.07
CA VAL A 78 -6.36 -5.69 -6.11
C VAL A 78 -5.14 -6.14 -6.88
N ASP A 79 -4.02 -5.49 -6.65
CA ASP A 79 -2.72 -5.85 -7.18
C ASP A 79 -1.77 -6.18 -6.06
N ALA A 80 -0.90 -7.15 -6.31
CA ALA A 80 0.18 -7.51 -5.40
C ALA A 80 1.48 -7.54 -6.18
N ARG A 81 2.51 -6.94 -5.63
CA ARG A 81 3.85 -7.02 -6.18
C ARG A 81 4.73 -7.87 -5.27
N ARG A 82 5.52 -8.72 -5.88
CA ARG A 82 6.51 -9.53 -5.18
C ARG A 82 7.91 -9.05 -5.51
N LYS A 83 8.81 -9.25 -4.56
CA LYS A 83 10.23 -8.97 -4.73
C LYS A 83 11.04 -10.16 -4.25
N THR A 84 12.23 -10.31 -4.78
CA THR A 84 13.17 -11.34 -4.34
C THR A 84 14.15 -10.74 -3.36
N VAL A 85 14.20 -11.29 -2.15
CA VAL A 85 15.13 -10.89 -1.11
C VAL A 85 15.86 -12.15 -0.65
N GLN A 86 17.17 -12.17 -0.80
CA GLN A 86 18.02 -13.32 -0.41
C GLN A 86 17.53 -14.66 -0.97
N GLY A 87 17.12 -14.64 -2.24
CA GLY A 87 16.62 -15.85 -2.92
C GLY A 87 15.19 -16.26 -2.60
N ARG A 88 14.48 -15.51 -1.76
CA ARG A 88 13.07 -15.76 -1.42
C ARG A 88 12.17 -14.72 -2.08
N GLU A 89 11.04 -15.18 -2.60
CA GLU A 89 9.98 -14.30 -3.08
C GLU A 89 9.12 -13.86 -1.91
N LEU A 90 9.06 -12.55 -1.67
CA LEU A 90 8.27 -11.92 -0.61
C LEU A 90 7.35 -10.87 -1.20
N PHE A 91 6.25 -10.59 -0.51
CA PHE A 91 5.39 -9.49 -0.90
C PHE A 91 6.13 -8.16 -0.70
N ASP A 92 6.10 -7.32 -1.72
CA ASP A 92 6.57 -5.94 -1.64
C ASP A 92 5.43 -5.04 -1.18
N TYR A 93 4.28 -5.16 -1.84
CA TYR A 93 3.06 -4.49 -1.43
C TYR A 93 1.82 -5.23 -1.92
N VAL A 94 0.70 -4.93 -1.29
CA VAL A 94 -0.64 -5.26 -1.77
C VAL A 94 -1.43 -3.95 -1.80
N VAL A 95 -2.10 -3.67 -2.90
CA VAL A 95 -2.85 -2.43 -3.09
C VAL A 95 -4.23 -2.74 -3.66
N MET A 96 -5.23 -2.03 -3.17
CA MET A 96 -6.56 -2.01 -3.76
C MET A 96 -6.78 -0.64 -4.40
N ALA A 97 -7.21 -0.64 -5.63
CA ALA A 97 -7.49 0.57 -6.39
C ALA A 97 -8.92 0.51 -6.95
N TRP A 98 -9.48 1.67 -7.21
CA TRP A 98 -10.80 1.78 -7.83
C TRP A 98 -10.86 3.05 -8.67
N THR A 99 -11.91 3.13 -9.50
CA THR A 99 -12.15 4.27 -10.36
C THR A 99 -13.40 4.99 -9.87
N LEU A 100 -13.33 6.31 -9.78
CA LEU A 100 -14.49 7.14 -9.51
C LEU A 100 -15.10 7.60 -10.83
N MET A 101 -16.41 7.36 -10.99
CA MET A 101 -17.16 7.74 -12.17
C MET A 101 -18.34 8.61 -11.78
N PRO A 102 -18.66 9.66 -12.56
CA PRO A 102 -19.88 10.42 -12.32
C PRO A 102 -21.12 9.54 -12.43
N LYS A 103 -22.04 9.68 -11.49
CA LYS A 103 -23.29 8.89 -11.46
C LYS A 103 -24.15 9.09 -12.70
N MET A 104 -24.10 10.30 -13.26
CA MET A 104 -24.93 10.68 -14.42
C MET A 104 -24.25 10.39 -15.78
N GLY A 105 -23.08 9.78 -15.78
CA GLY A 105 -22.32 9.56 -17.02
C GLY A 105 -21.84 10.85 -17.67
N VAL A 106 -21.81 11.96 -16.96
CA VAL A 106 -21.42 13.28 -17.45
C VAL A 106 -19.90 13.40 -17.43
N VAL A 107 -19.31 13.95 -18.49
CA VAL A 107 -17.89 14.30 -18.51
C VAL A 107 -17.69 15.52 -17.60
N VAL A 108 -16.81 15.40 -16.61
CA VAL A 108 -16.46 16.49 -15.72
C VAL A 108 -15.30 17.26 -16.33
N GLN A 109 -15.55 18.50 -16.68
CA GLN A 109 -14.51 19.41 -17.17
C GLN A 109 -14.49 20.65 -16.28
N GLY A 110 -13.29 21.11 -16.01
CA GLY A 110 -13.08 22.34 -15.28
C GLY A 110 -11.86 23.06 -15.80
N SER A 111 -11.89 24.36 -15.71
CA SER A 111 -10.72 25.19 -16.01
C SER A 111 -10.42 26.08 -14.82
N VAL A 112 -9.14 26.27 -14.56
CA VAL A 112 -8.65 27.14 -13.49
C VAL A 112 -7.78 28.20 -14.13
N ASN A 113 -8.21 29.44 -14.05
CA ASN A 113 -7.51 30.60 -14.61
C ASN A 113 -7.18 31.62 -13.52
N GLY A 114 -6.09 32.31 -13.68
CA GLY A 114 -5.73 33.43 -12.81
C GLY A 114 -5.31 33.03 -11.41
N VAL A 115 -4.80 31.80 -11.22
CA VAL A 115 -4.29 31.34 -9.95
C VAL A 115 -2.79 31.62 -9.80
N LEU A 116 -2.34 31.77 -8.55
CA LEU A 116 -0.92 31.86 -8.24
C LEU A 116 -0.24 30.53 -8.43
N LEU A 117 1.07 30.54 -8.70
CA LEU A 117 1.86 29.32 -8.92
C LEU A 117 1.72 28.34 -7.76
N ALA A 118 1.75 28.83 -6.52
CA ALA A 118 1.58 27.99 -5.33
C ALA A 118 0.22 27.29 -5.30
N GLU A 119 -0.85 27.95 -5.74
CA GLU A 119 -2.17 27.35 -5.82
C GLU A 119 -2.23 26.28 -6.92
N MET A 120 -1.58 26.51 -8.06
CA MET A 120 -1.46 25.51 -9.12
C MET A 120 -0.74 24.24 -8.62
N GLU A 121 0.35 24.40 -7.90
CA GLU A 121 1.09 23.29 -7.32
C GLU A 121 0.22 22.48 -6.35
N GLN A 122 -0.60 23.14 -5.54
CA GLN A 122 -1.53 22.47 -4.65
C GLN A 122 -2.60 21.68 -5.42
N ILE A 123 -3.14 22.24 -6.48
CA ILE A 123 -4.13 21.57 -7.33
C ILE A 123 -3.51 20.33 -7.99
N GLU A 124 -2.32 20.46 -8.56
CA GLU A 124 -1.59 19.35 -9.17
C GLU A 124 -1.29 18.26 -8.15
N SER A 125 -0.90 18.64 -6.95
CA SER A 125 -0.63 17.72 -5.84
C SER A 125 -1.88 16.93 -5.44
N ARG A 126 -3.03 17.60 -5.36
CA ARG A 126 -4.31 16.96 -5.05
C ARG A 126 -4.74 15.98 -6.14
N LEU A 127 -4.58 16.36 -7.41
CA LEU A 127 -4.90 15.49 -8.54
C LEU A 127 -4.00 14.26 -8.57
N ALA A 128 -2.71 14.44 -8.32
CA ALA A 128 -1.75 13.33 -8.26
C ALA A 128 -2.03 12.38 -7.09
N ALA A 129 -2.53 12.90 -5.97
CA ALA A 129 -2.91 12.10 -4.80
C ALA A 129 -4.28 11.44 -4.93
N GLY A 130 -5.04 11.74 -6.00
CA GLY A 130 -6.38 11.21 -6.21
C GLY A 130 -7.45 11.84 -5.33
N GLN A 131 -7.22 13.06 -4.86
CA GLN A 131 -8.17 13.79 -4.03
C GLN A 131 -8.96 14.84 -4.83
#